data_062d31a140c78d76789ced266f299077
#
_entry.id   062d31a140c78d76789ced266f299077
#
_cell.length_a   1.000
_cell.length_b   1.000
_cell.length_c   1.000
_cell.angle_alpha   90.00
_cell.angle_beta   90.00
_cell.angle_gamma   90.00
#
_symmetry.space_group_name_H-M   'P 1'
#
loop_
_entity.id
_entity.type
_entity.pdbx_description
1 polymer ?
#
loop_
_entity_poly.entity_id
_entity_poly.type
_entity_poly.pdbx_seq_one_letter_code
_entity_poly.pdbx_strand_id
1 'polypeptide(L)'
;MTPFNLEAYQEDLEINDVRGEVGYSTIERASIRPTLDVNGIWGGYIGEGAKTVLPSKASAKISMRLVPNQQSDKMTEMFTKHFESIAPAGVTVKVRPHHGGEPYVTPTDSKEYRAAERAMEESFGKKPVPTRGGGSIPIVALFEKELGLKTILMGFGLDSDAIHSPNEHFGLFNFYKGIETIPLFFKYYSE
;
A
#
# COMPACT_ATOMS: atom_id res chain seq x y z
N MET A 1 -3.87 19.66 0.71
CA MET A 1 -4.61 18.43 0.35
C MET A 1 -4.48 18.27 -1.15
N THR A 2 -4.05 17.12 -1.63
CA THR A 2 -3.98 16.84 -3.08
C THR A 2 -5.40 16.90 -3.64
N PRO A 3 -5.67 17.59 -4.77
CA PRO A 3 -6.99 17.60 -5.36
C PRO A 3 -7.36 16.18 -5.81
N PHE A 4 -8.55 15.73 -5.42
CA PHE A 4 -9.08 14.43 -5.82
C PHE A 4 -10.40 14.62 -6.54
N ASN A 5 -10.48 14.10 -7.76
CA ASN A 5 -11.70 14.12 -8.55
C ASN A 5 -12.37 12.74 -8.49
N LEU A 6 -13.47 12.65 -7.75
CA LEU A 6 -14.20 11.39 -7.58
C LEU A 6 -14.83 10.89 -8.88
N GLU A 7 -15.33 11.82 -9.72
CA GLU A 7 -15.97 11.45 -10.99
C GLU A 7 -14.95 10.82 -11.94
N ALA A 8 -13.78 11.47 -12.11
CA ALA A 8 -12.70 10.90 -12.92
C ALA A 8 -12.21 9.55 -12.37
N TYR A 9 -12.10 9.41 -11.04
CA TYR A 9 -11.71 8.16 -10.41
C TYR A 9 -12.73 7.03 -10.67
N GLN A 10 -14.03 7.34 -10.64
CA GLN A 10 -15.08 6.37 -10.93
C GLN A 10 -15.11 6.00 -12.41
N GLU A 11 -14.88 6.98 -13.30
CA GLU A 11 -14.79 6.76 -14.75
C GLU A 11 -13.58 5.84 -15.09
N ASP A 12 -12.39 6.15 -14.56
CA ASP A 12 -11.17 5.35 -14.79
C ASP A 12 -11.31 3.90 -14.32
N LEU A 13 -12.07 3.66 -13.26
CA LEU A 13 -12.31 2.32 -12.71
C LEU A 13 -13.57 1.65 -13.26
N GLU A 14 -14.35 2.32 -14.09
CA GLU A 14 -15.65 1.83 -14.61
C GLU A 14 -16.63 1.44 -13.49
N ILE A 15 -16.66 2.20 -12.38
CA ILE A 15 -17.51 1.96 -11.22
C ILE A 15 -18.50 3.09 -10.98
N ASN A 16 -19.67 2.76 -10.43
CA ASN A 16 -20.75 3.72 -10.18
C ASN A 16 -20.79 4.24 -8.73
N ASP A 17 -20.03 3.63 -7.82
CA ASP A 17 -20.05 4.00 -6.39
C ASP A 17 -18.72 3.64 -5.73
N VAL A 18 -18.39 4.36 -4.65
CA VAL A 18 -17.25 4.07 -3.78
C VAL A 18 -17.74 3.82 -2.37
N ARG A 19 -17.31 2.69 -1.78
CA ARG A 19 -17.69 2.30 -0.43
C ARG A 19 -16.47 2.09 0.44
N GLY A 20 -16.66 2.20 1.74
CA GLY A 20 -15.61 1.97 2.72
C GLY A 20 -15.95 2.56 4.07
N GLU A 21 -14.95 2.77 4.91
CA GLU A 21 -15.09 3.27 6.27
C GLU A 21 -15.78 4.64 6.30
N VAL A 22 -16.81 4.75 7.12
CA VAL A 22 -17.59 6.01 7.27
C VAL A 22 -16.72 7.08 7.92
N GLY A 23 -16.84 8.32 7.43
CA GLY A 23 -16.10 9.46 7.98
C GLY A 23 -14.74 9.71 7.33
N TYR A 24 -14.31 8.86 6.38
CA TYR A 24 -13.07 9.04 5.64
C TYR A 24 -13.32 9.12 4.13
N SER A 25 -12.61 10.01 3.47
CA SER A 25 -12.61 10.12 2.01
C SER A 25 -11.92 8.91 1.35
N THR A 26 -12.12 8.74 0.05
CA THR A 26 -11.49 7.66 -0.74
C THR A 26 -9.96 7.69 -0.63
N ILE A 27 -9.36 8.89 -0.73
CA ILE A 27 -7.90 9.06 -0.57
C ILE A 27 -7.44 8.67 0.84
N GLU A 28 -8.15 9.11 1.87
CA GLU A 28 -7.78 8.76 3.25
C GLU A 28 -7.86 7.25 3.50
N ARG A 29 -8.89 6.59 2.98
CA ARG A 29 -9.02 5.13 3.06
C ARG A 29 -7.86 4.42 2.36
N ALA A 30 -7.44 4.90 1.20
CA ALA A 30 -6.35 4.32 0.42
C ALA A 30 -4.95 4.62 0.98
N SER A 31 -4.78 5.64 1.84
CA SER A 31 -3.46 6.13 2.25
C SER A 31 -3.17 6.07 3.74
N ILE A 32 -4.13 6.44 4.61
CA ILE A 32 -3.87 6.59 6.05
C ILE A 32 -4.71 5.65 6.93
N ARG A 33 -5.65 4.91 6.34
CA ARG A 33 -6.44 3.92 7.08
C ARG A 33 -5.91 2.51 6.85
N PRO A 34 -5.97 1.64 7.88
CA PRO A 34 -5.61 0.24 7.71
C PRO A 34 -6.64 -0.47 6.82
N THR A 35 -6.19 -1.50 6.11
CA THR A 35 -7.09 -2.34 5.30
C THR A 35 -7.00 -3.80 5.73
N LEU A 36 -8.05 -4.55 5.38
CA LEU A 36 -8.08 -6.00 5.39
C LEU A 36 -8.66 -6.43 4.04
N ASP A 37 -7.84 -7.10 3.24
CA ASP A 37 -8.16 -7.44 1.87
C ASP A 37 -8.20 -8.96 1.72
N VAL A 38 -9.28 -9.49 1.11
CA VAL A 38 -9.37 -10.90 0.73
C VAL A 38 -8.78 -11.06 -0.66
N ASN A 39 -7.53 -11.48 -0.74
CA ASN A 39 -6.78 -11.62 -2.00
C ASN A 39 -7.14 -12.89 -2.78
N GLY A 40 -7.79 -13.84 -2.14
CA GLY A 40 -8.25 -15.06 -2.76
C GLY A 40 -9.14 -15.84 -1.82
N ILE A 41 -10.15 -16.50 -2.38
CA ILE A 41 -11.04 -17.41 -1.67
C ILE A 41 -11.32 -18.60 -2.57
N TRP A 42 -11.25 -19.82 -2.04
CA TRP A 42 -11.52 -21.02 -2.80
C TRP A 42 -12.02 -22.15 -1.91
N GLY A 43 -12.75 -23.06 -2.51
CA GLY A 43 -13.31 -24.24 -1.88
C GLY A 43 -14.27 -24.95 -2.84
N GLY A 44 -14.59 -26.19 -2.54
CA GLY A 44 -15.48 -26.97 -3.40
C GLY A 44 -14.82 -27.45 -4.70
N TYR A 45 -15.65 -27.76 -5.67
CA TYR A 45 -15.23 -28.19 -7.01
C TYR A 45 -15.03 -26.97 -7.92
N ILE A 46 -13.85 -26.88 -8.52
CA ILE A 46 -13.44 -25.77 -9.40
C ILE A 46 -13.16 -26.22 -10.84
N GLY A 47 -13.41 -27.51 -11.17
CA GLY A 47 -13.26 -28.00 -12.54
C GLY A 47 -14.46 -27.64 -13.42
N GLU A 48 -14.35 -27.96 -14.71
CA GLU A 48 -15.42 -27.74 -15.67
C GLU A 48 -16.64 -28.65 -15.38
N GLY A 49 -17.85 -28.13 -15.63
CA GLY A 49 -19.11 -28.81 -15.43
C GLY A 49 -19.64 -28.79 -14.00
N ALA A 50 -20.81 -29.35 -13.81
CA ALA A 50 -21.47 -29.42 -12.49
C ALA A 50 -21.04 -30.66 -11.71
N LYS A 51 -20.81 -30.51 -10.39
CA LYS A 51 -20.55 -31.61 -9.47
C LYS A 51 -21.27 -31.35 -8.15
N THR A 52 -22.18 -32.26 -7.81
CA THR A 52 -22.95 -32.22 -6.56
C THR A 52 -22.12 -32.77 -5.41
N VAL A 53 -21.19 -31.98 -4.89
CA VAL A 53 -20.35 -32.33 -3.75
C VAL A 53 -20.33 -31.19 -2.74
N LEU A 54 -20.45 -31.52 -1.45
CA LEU A 54 -20.26 -30.58 -0.36
C LEU A 54 -18.78 -30.52 -0.04
N PRO A 55 -18.15 -29.33 -0.08
CA PRO A 55 -16.74 -29.21 0.21
C PRO A 55 -16.46 -29.45 1.70
N SER A 56 -15.42 -30.20 1.99
CA SER A 56 -14.92 -30.40 3.36
C SER A 56 -13.95 -29.31 3.81
N LYS A 57 -13.47 -28.48 2.89
CA LYS A 57 -12.51 -27.40 3.15
C LYS A 57 -12.82 -26.18 2.30
N ALA A 58 -12.65 -25.00 2.91
CA ALA A 58 -12.57 -23.72 2.23
C ALA A 58 -11.34 -22.96 2.75
N SER A 59 -10.79 -22.11 1.92
CA SER A 59 -9.59 -21.34 2.26
C SER A 59 -9.70 -19.93 1.73
N ALA A 60 -9.04 -19.01 2.42
CA ALA A 60 -8.87 -17.63 1.97
C ALA A 60 -7.42 -17.17 2.17
N LYS A 61 -6.95 -16.32 1.29
CA LYS A 61 -5.73 -15.51 1.47
C LYS A 61 -6.15 -14.11 1.87
N ILE A 62 -5.56 -13.62 2.95
CA ILE A 62 -5.90 -12.32 3.52
C ILE A 62 -4.60 -11.55 3.70
N SER A 63 -4.61 -10.29 3.30
CA SER A 63 -3.56 -9.33 3.61
C SER A 63 -4.13 -8.15 4.36
N MET A 64 -3.29 -7.49 5.15
CA MET A 64 -3.63 -6.29 5.87
C MET A 64 -2.55 -5.25 5.61
N ARG A 65 -2.95 -4.02 5.28
CA ARG A 65 -2.05 -2.87 5.31
C ARG A 65 -2.14 -2.23 6.67
N LEU A 66 -0.99 -2.04 7.29
CA LEU A 66 -0.89 -1.47 8.63
C LEU A 66 -0.65 0.04 8.57
N VAL A 67 -1.04 0.72 9.62
CA VAL A 67 -0.79 2.14 9.82
C VAL A 67 0.07 2.35 11.07
N PRO A 68 0.68 3.53 11.28
CA PRO A 68 1.48 3.82 12.47
C PRO A 68 0.79 3.39 13.77
N ASN A 69 1.59 2.90 14.71
CA ASN A 69 1.18 2.32 16.00
C ASN A 69 0.51 0.93 15.92
N GLN A 70 0.48 0.30 14.75
CA GLN A 70 0.16 -1.10 14.60
C GLN A 70 1.46 -1.92 14.45
N GLN A 71 1.49 -3.09 15.05
CA GLN A 71 2.61 -4.05 14.97
C GLN A 71 2.14 -5.30 14.26
N SER A 72 2.87 -5.77 13.28
CA SER A 72 2.48 -6.88 12.41
C SER A 72 2.18 -8.17 13.19
N ASP A 73 3.03 -8.52 14.15
CA ASP A 73 2.85 -9.71 14.99
C ASP A 73 1.59 -9.61 15.86
N LYS A 74 1.37 -8.44 16.47
CA LYS A 74 0.18 -8.20 17.29
C LYS A 74 -1.11 -8.23 16.47
N MET A 75 -1.10 -7.64 15.27
CA MET A 75 -2.25 -7.68 14.37
C MET A 75 -2.55 -9.11 13.92
N THR A 76 -1.51 -9.89 13.61
CA THR A 76 -1.63 -11.32 13.28
C THR A 76 -2.22 -12.12 14.43
N GLU A 77 -1.76 -11.90 15.65
CA GLU A 77 -2.30 -12.56 16.86
C GLU A 77 -3.78 -12.21 17.07
N MET A 78 -4.13 -10.93 16.98
CA MET A 78 -5.51 -10.47 17.15
C MET A 78 -6.43 -11.03 16.07
N PHE A 79 -6.00 -11.01 14.82
CA PHE A 79 -6.73 -11.62 13.70
C PHE A 79 -6.96 -13.12 13.93
N THR A 80 -5.91 -13.85 14.29
CA THR A 80 -5.98 -15.28 14.54
C THR A 80 -7.00 -15.60 15.63
N LYS A 81 -6.87 -14.95 16.79
CA LYS A 81 -7.80 -15.14 17.92
C LYS A 81 -9.24 -14.82 17.54
N HIS A 82 -9.46 -13.71 16.85
CA HIS A 82 -10.79 -13.33 16.42
C HIS A 82 -11.39 -14.34 15.45
N PHE A 83 -10.64 -14.71 14.42
CA PHE A 83 -11.12 -15.60 13.37
C PHE A 83 -11.42 -17.01 13.90
N GLU A 84 -10.60 -17.51 14.83
CA GLU A 84 -10.86 -18.77 15.53
C GLU A 84 -12.08 -18.69 16.46
N SER A 85 -12.29 -17.55 17.13
CA SER A 85 -13.39 -17.36 18.06
C SER A 85 -14.77 -17.29 17.42
N ILE A 86 -14.85 -16.89 16.15
CA ILE A 86 -16.11 -16.80 15.39
C ILE A 86 -16.42 -18.07 14.59
N ALA A 87 -15.60 -19.12 14.72
CA ALA A 87 -15.80 -20.38 14.01
C ALA A 87 -17.15 -21.00 14.40
N PRO A 88 -18.01 -21.38 13.43
CA PRO A 88 -19.26 -22.07 13.74
C PRO A 88 -19.01 -23.44 14.39
N ALA A 89 -19.97 -23.91 15.16
CA ALA A 89 -19.91 -25.26 15.72
C ALA A 89 -19.72 -26.32 14.64
N GLY A 90 -18.77 -27.23 14.84
CA GLY A 90 -18.44 -28.29 13.87
C GLY A 90 -17.44 -27.86 12.79
N VAL A 91 -16.97 -26.63 12.80
CA VAL A 91 -15.93 -26.13 11.88
C VAL A 91 -14.63 -25.88 12.64
N THR A 92 -13.53 -26.38 12.09
CA THR A 92 -12.18 -26.07 12.60
C THR A 92 -11.53 -25.03 11.71
N VAL A 93 -11.17 -23.90 12.29
CA VAL A 93 -10.40 -22.84 11.63
C VAL A 93 -8.93 -23.01 11.95
N LYS A 94 -8.07 -22.78 10.97
CA LYS A 94 -6.61 -22.69 11.13
C LYS A 94 -6.10 -21.48 10.40
N VAL A 95 -5.48 -20.57 11.12
CA VAL A 95 -4.78 -19.43 10.54
C VAL A 95 -3.29 -19.77 10.42
N ARG A 96 -2.72 -19.48 9.26
CA ARG A 96 -1.29 -19.66 8.99
C ARG A 96 -0.70 -18.30 8.66
N PRO A 97 -0.01 -17.66 9.62
CA PRO A 97 0.72 -16.43 9.34
C PRO A 97 1.80 -16.65 8.29
N HIS A 98 2.00 -15.65 7.46
CA HIS A 98 3.14 -15.57 6.56
C HIS A 98 4.19 -14.61 7.14
N HIS A 99 4.62 -13.63 6.36
CA HIS A 99 5.51 -12.57 6.81
C HIS A 99 4.71 -11.29 7.05
N GLY A 100 5.24 -10.44 7.91
CA GLY A 100 4.74 -9.10 8.15
C GLY A 100 5.86 -8.06 8.05
N GLY A 101 5.48 -6.80 8.01
CA GLY A 101 6.39 -5.66 8.06
C GLY A 101 5.73 -4.53 8.83
N GLU A 102 6.55 -3.71 9.48
CA GLU A 102 6.06 -2.58 10.24
C GLU A 102 5.74 -1.40 9.32
N PRO A 103 4.72 -0.60 9.66
CA PRO A 103 4.42 0.63 8.93
C PRO A 103 5.53 1.66 9.14
N TYR A 104 5.81 2.44 8.11
CA TYR A 104 6.80 3.50 8.14
C TYR A 104 6.23 4.83 7.68
N VAL A 105 6.60 5.90 8.34
CA VAL A 105 6.27 7.27 7.92
C VAL A 105 7.54 8.10 7.96
N THR A 106 7.98 8.56 6.80
CA THR A 106 9.14 9.44 6.66
C THR A 106 8.93 10.75 7.44
N PRO A 107 9.87 11.13 8.35
CA PRO A 107 9.84 12.45 8.98
C PRO A 107 10.08 13.55 7.94
N THR A 108 9.18 14.53 7.88
CA THR A 108 9.27 15.64 6.90
C THR A 108 10.15 16.79 7.36
N ASP A 109 10.70 16.73 8.57
CA ASP A 109 11.63 17.70 9.16
C ASP A 109 13.10 17.22 9.14
N SER A 110 13.37 16.06 8.54
CA SER A 110 14.71 15.50 8.47
C SER A 110 15.60 16.16 7.41
N LYS A 111 16.92 15.99 7.53
CA LYS A 111 17.88 16.47 6.52
C LYS A 111 17.63 15.81 5.16
N GLU A 112 17.38 14.53 5.19
CA GLU A 112 17.10 13.71 4.01
C GLU A 112 15.86 14.21 3.26
N TYR A 113 14.79 14.51 4.00
CA TYR A 113 13.56 15.05 3.41
C TYR A 113 13.81 16.43 2.76
N ARG A 114 14.50 17.34 3.45
CA ARG A 114 14.83 18.67 2.90
C ARG A 114 15.69 18.60 1.63
N ALA A 115 16.65 17.67 1.60
CA ALA A 115 17.45 17.43 0.40
C ALA A 115 16.60 16.92 -0.78
N ALA A 116 15.69 15.98 -0.52
CA ALA A 116 14.77 15.46 -1.53
C ALA A 116 13.78 16.54 -2.02
N GLU A 117 13.23 17.35 -1.11
CA GLU A 117 12.33 18.44 -1.44
C GLU A 117 13.00 19.44 -2.39
N ARG A 118 14.23 19.88 -2.06
CA ARG A 118 15.01 20.80 -2.92
C ARG A 118 15.34 20.17 -4.28
N ALA A 119 15.73 18.91 -4.30
CA ALA A 119 16.07 18.21 -5.53
C ALA A 119 14.87 18.09 -6.48
N MET A 120 13.71 17.73 -5.94
CA MET A 120 12.48 17.66 -6.72
C MET A 120 11.98 19.03 -7.18
N GLU A 121 12.08 20.05 -6.32
CA GLU A 121 11.71 21.42 -6.69
C GLU A 121 12.58 21.95 -7.83
N GLU A 122 13.90 21.72 -7.80
CA GLU A 122 14.81 22.15 -8.88
C GLU A 122 14.53 21.39 -10.18
N SER A 123 14.35 20.06 -10.12
CA SER A 123 14.15 19.27 -11.34
C SER A 123 12.78 19.47 -11.97
N PHE A 124 11.70 19.60 -11.18
CA PHE A 124 10.33 19.73 -11.68
C PHE A 124 9.82 21.18 -11.76
N GLY A 125 10.55 22.13 -11.19
CA GLY A 125 10.14 23.54 -11.14
C GLY A 125 8.97 23.81 -10.20
N LYS A 126 8.62 22.86 -9.33
CA LYS A 126 7.54 22.97 -8.35
C LYS A 126 7.91 22.28 -7.05
N LYS A 127 7.58 22.91 -5.93
CA LYS A 127 7.75 22.30 -4.62
C LYS A 127 6.89 21.05 -4.49
N PRO A 128 7.47 19.89 -4.11
CA PRO A 128 6.72 18.69 -3.93
C PRO A 128 5.80 18.76 -2.71
N VAL A 129 4.70 18.06 -2.76
CA VAL A 129 3.76 17.93 -1.64
C VAL A 129 3.95 16.55 -1.02
N PRO A 130 4.27 16.44 0.28
CA PRO A 130 4.38 15.16 0.93
C PRO A 130 3.00 14.50 1.00
N THR A 131 2.93 13.27 0.55
CA THR A 131 1.73 12.45 0.61
C THR A 131 1.97 11.20 1.44
N ARG A 132 0.90 10.57 1.90
CA ARG A 132 0.96 9.24 2.46
C ARG A 132 0.43 8.26 1.44
N GLY A 133 1.09 7.12 1.30
CA GLY A 133 0.68 6.06 0.40
C GLY A 133 0.48 4.76 1.14
N GLY A 134 -0.44 3.92 0.66
CA GLY A 134 -0.67 2.58 1.17
C GLY A 134 0.28 1.52 0.57
N GLY A 135 1.36 1.92 -0.09
CA GLY A 135 2.33 1.01 -0.70
C GLY A 135 3.04 0.09 0.32
N SER A 136 3.34 -1.15 -0.07
CA SER A 136 4.05 -2.11 0.77
C SER A 136 5.52 -2.18 0.38
N ILE A 137 6.38 -1.56 1.19
CA ILE A 137 7.84 -1.64 1.07
C ILE A 137 8.40 -1.99 2.47
N PRO A 138 8.27 -3.25 2.92
CA PRO A 138 8.60 -3.64 4.30
C PRO A 138 10.05 -3.37 4.70
N ILE A 139 10.98 -3.37 3.74
CA ILE A 139 12.40 -3.13 3.97
C ILE A 139 12.70 -1.71 4.51
N VAL A 140 11.81 -0.75 4.27
CA VAL A 140 12.02 0.65 4.71
C VAL A 140 12.05 0.73 6.24
N ALA A 141 11.08 0.12 6.91
CA ALA A 141 11.06 0.08 8.37
C ALA A 141 12.25 -0.72 8.93
N LEU A 142 12.70 -1.75 8.21
CA LEU A 142 13.88 -2.52 8.59
C LEU A 142 15.17 -1.68 8.48
N PHE A 143 15.34 -0.87 7.45
CA PHE A 143 16.49 0.02 7.32
C PHE A 143 16.55 1.04 8.46
N GLU A 144 15.43 1.61 8.87
CA GLU A 144 15.41 2.50 10.03
C GLU A 144 15.79 1.75 11.30
N LYS A 145 15.19 0.58 11.52
CA LYS A 145 15.39 -0.21 12.75
C LYS A 145 16.83 -0.71 12.89
N GLU A 146 17.40 -1.29 11.85
CA GLU A 146 18.70 -1.96 11.92
C GLU A 146 19.89 -1.04 11.62
N LEU A 147 19.70 -0.01 10.79
CA LEU A 147 20.76 0.88 10.34
C LEU A 147 20.62 2.31 10.85
N GLY A 148 19.50 2.66 11.48
CA GLY A 148 19.22 4.03 11.89
C GLY A 148 19.03 5.01 10.72
N LEU A 149 18.81 4.50 9.50
CA LEU A 149 18.70 5.31 8.30
C LEU A 149 17.26 5.76 8.06
N LYS A 150 17.07 7.04 7.88
CA LYS A 150 15.79 7.61 7.48
C LYS A 150 15.62 7.48 5.96
N THR A 151 14.65 6.71 5.55
CA THR A 151 14.40 6.47 4.12
C THR A 151 13.45 7.49 3.56
N ILE A 152 13.80 8.05 2.40
CA ILE A 152 12.94 8.94 1.60
C ILE A 152 12.37 8.15 0.42
N LEU A 153 11.05 8.14 0.30
CA LEU A 153 10.35 7.53 -0.82
C LEU A 153 10.02 8.62 -1.84
N MET A 154 10.82 8.69 -2.90
CA MET A 154 10.60 9.58 -4.04
C MET A 154 9.96 8.80 -5.17
N GLY A 155 8.67 9.06 -5.45
CA GLY A 155 7.95 8.43 -6.56
C GLY A 155 7.92 9.34 -7.78
N PHE A 156 8.14 8.77 -8.97
CA PHE A 156 8.09 9.46 -10.27
C PHE A 156 6.98 8.92 -11.18
N GLY A 157 6.26 7.90 -10.73
CA GLY A 157 5.10 7.35 -11.41
C GLY A 157 3.85 8.21 -11.22
N LEU A 158 2.91 8.10 -12.15
CA LEU A 158 1.60 8.72 -12.12
C LEU A 158 0.50 7.66 -11.98
N ASP A 159 -0.67 8.07 -11.49
CA ASP A 159 -1.83 7.17 -11.45
C ASP A 159 -2.21 6.67 -12.86
N SER A 160 -2.02 7.54 -13.89
CA SER A 160 -2.25 7.20 -15.29
C SER A 160 -1.28 6.16 -15.86
N ASP A 161 -0.18 5.83 -15.16
CA ASP A 161 0.78 4.83 -15.61
C ASP A 161 0.23 3.39 -15.48
N ALA A 162 -0.96 3.22 -14.92
CA ALA A 162 -1.67 1.96 -14.75
C ALA A 162 -0.82 0.87 -14.04
N ILE A 163 -0.09 1.27 -12.98
CA ILE A 163 0.81 0.40 -12.22
C ILE A 163 0.07 -0.85 -11.74
N HIS A 164 0.63 -2.04 -12.00
CA HIS A 164 0.05 -3.36 -11.73
C HIS A 164 -1.25 -3.67 -12.50
N SER A 165 -1.49 -2.96 -13.60
CA SER A 165 -2.66 -3.14 -14.46
C SER A 165 -2.27 -3.47 -15.90
N PRO A 166 -3.20 -3.93 -16.75
CA PRO A 166 -2.95 -4.06 -18.18
C PRO A 166 -2.50 -2.71 -18.79
N ASN A 167 -1.56 -2.78 -19.73
CA ASN A 167 -0.95 -1.61 -20.38
C ASN A 167 -0.15 -0.70 -19.44
N GLU A 168 0.40 -1.25 -18.37
CA GLU A 168 1.32 -0.53 -17.49
C GLU A 168 2.44 0.12 -18.32
N HIS A 169 2.69 1.39 -18.05
CA HIS A 169 3.72 2.17 -18.74
C HIS A 169 4.39 3.16 -17.80
N PHE A 170 5.44 3.83 -18.28
CA PHE A 170 6.13 4.87 -17.54
C PHE A 170 6.44 6.04 -18.46
N GLY A 171 6.05 7.25 -18.10
CA GLY A 171 6.25 8.43 -18.93
C GLY A 171 7.72 8.82 -19.04
N LEU A 172 8.23 8.99 -20.29
CA LEU A 172 9.61 9.39 -20.54
C LEU A 172 9.98 10.72 -19.86
N PHE A 173 9.05 11.67 -19.77
CA PHE A 173 9.28 12.90 -19.04
C PHE A 173 9.66 12.64 -17.58
N ASN A 174 8.89 11.83 -16.88
CA ASN A 174 9.15 11.49 -15.48
C ASN A 174 10.41 10.63 -15.33
N PHE A 175 10.70 9.77 -16.31
CA PHE A 175 11.94 9.00 -16.34
C PHE A 175 13.18 9.91 -16.34
N TYR A 176 13.21 10.88 -17.26
CA TYR A 176 14.33 11.84 -17.33
C TYR A 176 14.38 12.74 -16.11
N LYS A 177 13.23 13.17 -15.58
CA LYS A 177 13.18 13.96 -14.35
C LYS A 177 13.70 13.17 -13.14
N GLY A 178 13.45 11.89 -13.07
CA GLY A 178 14.05 11.00 -12.05
C GLY A 178 15.58 10.98 -12.16
N ILE A 179 16.13 10.87 -13.38
CA ILE A 179 17.58 10.92 -13.63
C ILE A 179 18.17 12.25 -13.18
N GLU A 180 17.51 13.38 -13.43
CA GLU A 180 17.94 14.71 -12.97
C GLU A 180 17.85 14.85 -11.44
N THR A 181 16.81 14.32 -10.82
CA THR A 181 16.54 14.50 -9.39
C THR A 181 17.55 13.77 -8.50
N ILE A 182 17.97 12.55 -8.88
CA ILE A 182 18.84 11.73 -8.01
C ILE A 182 20.20 12.37 -7.75
N PRO A 183 20.95 12.88 -8.73
CA PRO A 183 22.20 13.61 -8.47
C PRO A 183 21.99 14.87 -7.64
N LEU A 184 20.88 15.60 -7.85
CA LEU A 184 20.56 16.79 -7.05
C LEU A 184 20.28 16.41 -5.60
N PHE A 185 19.62 15.30 -5.35
CA PHE A 185 19.42 14.79 -3.99
C PHE A 185 20.75 14.55 -3.29
N PHE A 186 21.70 13.86 -3.90
CA PHE A 186 23.02 13.64 -3.31
C PHE A 186 23.80 14.95 -3.10
N LYS A 187 23.72 15.87 -4.04
CA LYS A 187 24.31 17.22 -3.88
C LYS A 187 23.77 17.91 -2.62
N TYR A 188 22.45 18.01 -2.48
CA TYR A 188 21.82 18.69 -1.35
C TYR A 188 21.94 17.94 -0.02
N TYR A 189 22.03 16.63 -0.08
CA TYR A 189 22.28 15.82 1.11
C TYR A 189 23.70 15.96 1.64
N SER A 190 24.67 16.24 0.78
CA SER A 190 26.07 16.46 1.16
C SER A 190 26.36 17.87 1.74
N GLU A 191 25.47 18.83 1.55
CA GLU A 191 25.51 20.16 2.15
C GLU A 191 25.13 20.12 3.65
#